data_28bfbbb51bf817cc36dd1dd1f75c845c
#
_entry.id   28bfbbb51bf817cc36dd1dd1f75c845c
#
_cell.length_a   1.000
_cell.length_b   1.000
_cell.length_c   1.000
_cell.angle_alpha   90.00
_cell.angle_beta   90.00
_cell.angle_gamma   90.00
#
_symmetry.space_group_name_H-M   'P 1'
#
loop_
_entity.id
_entity.type
_entity.pdbx_description
1 polymer ?
#
loop_
_entity_poly.entity_id
_entity_poly.type
_entity_poly.pdbx_seq_one_letter_code
_entity_poly.pdbx_strand_id
1 'polypeptide(L)'
;MKNELKVLKNHDWYTEVHPEKENYVFKVEETGIYDVTIQFNANNFEINVKTTKTGDAVISEKTWTVVGFKAILGRNWDQTAIENDMIKQEDNVTYILTKTNLTLALGTYKYKICANHGWAENYGDDNDSEGNASVFITKDGIYDLTFTFYQATKEVSATAVPSVTDGISQIASDIKTKKVIFNLQGQRISAPKQGVYIINGKKVVLK
;
A
#
# COMPACT_ATOMS: atom_id res chain seq x y z
N MET A 1 -18.44 -20.65 1.53
CA MET A 1 -17.50 -21.11 0.48
C MET A 1 -18.15 -22.26 -0.27
N LYS A 2 -18.07 -22.31 -1.60
CA LYS A 2 -18.59 -23.40 -2.45
C LYS A 2 -17.51 -24.47 -2.58
N ASN A 3 -17.81 -25.72 -2.23
CA ASN A 3 -16.91 -26.85 -2.36
C ASN A 3 -17.50 -27.84 -3.36
N GLU A 4 -16.65 -28.49 -4.12
CA GLU A 4 -17.06 -29.37 -5.22
C GLU A 4 -16.30 -30.68 -5.17
N LEU A 5 -16.96 -31.78 -5.56
CA LEU A 5 -16.35 -33.10 -5.67
C LEU A 5 -16.95 -33.93 -6.78
N LYS A 6 -16.23 -34.97 -7.19
CA LYS A 6 -16.70 -36.09 -7.98
C LYS A 6 -16.23 -37.40 -7.39
N VAL A 7 -16.97 -38.46 -7.64
CA VAL A 7 -16.58 -39.83 -7.28
C VAL A 7 -16.13 -40.54 -8.55
N LEU A 8 -14.94 -41.14 -8.50
CA LEU A 8 -14.32 -41.84 -9.63
C LEU A 8 -14.27 -43.33 -9.33
N LYS A 9 -14.49 -44.15 -10.35
CA LYS A 9 -14.24 -45.57 -10.30
C LYS A 9 -12.80 -45.89 -10.64
N ASN A 10 -12.16 -46.76 -9.85
CA ASN A 10 -10.78 -47.25 -10.08
C ASN A 10 -9.73 -46.13 -10.21
N HIS A 11 -9.91 -44.95 -9.58
CA HIS A 11 -9.03 -43.79 -9.68
C HIS A 11 -8.83 -43.27 -11.12
N ASP A 12 -9.82 -43.49 -11.98
CA ASP A 12 -9.71 -43.14 -13.41
C ASP A 12 -10.84 -42.21 -13.84
N TRP A 13 -10.48 -41.06 -14.42
CA TRP A 13 -11.40 -40.05 -14.93
C TRP A 13 -12.12 -40.48 -16.24
N TYR A 14 -11.63 -41.51 -16.93
CA TYR A 14 -12.13 -41.95 -18.25
C TYR A 14 -13.05 -43.16 -18.16
N THR A 15 -13.21 -43.79 -17.02
CA THR A 15 -14.06 -44.99 -16.88
C THR A 15 -15.47 -44.61 -16.39
N GLU A 16 -15.62 -44.22 -15.14
CA GLU A 16 -16.94 -43.93 -14.58
C GLU A 16 -16.78 -42.81 -13.53
N VAL A 17 -17.53 -41.72 -13.72
CA VAL A 17 -17.43 -40.51 -12.92
C VAL A 17 -18.83 -40.04 -12.50
N HIS A 18 -19.04 -39.78 -11.22
CA HIS A 18 -20.32 -39.27 -10.70
C HIS A 18 -20.18 -37.98 -9.89
N PRO A 19 -21.06 -36.99 -10.11
CA PRO A 19 -22.02 -36.88 -11.20
C PRO A 19 -21.32 -36.78 -12.58
N GLU A 20 -21.95 -37.25 -13.63
CA GLU A 20 -21.33 -37.33 -14.96
C GLU A 20 -20.98 -35.93 -15.55
N LYS A 21 -21.87 -34.97 -15.42
CA LYS A 21 -21.72 -33.64 -16.05
C LYS A 21 -21.15 -32.60 -15.09
N GLU A 22 -21.92 -32.21 -14.09
CA GLU A 22 -21.53 -31.16 -13.16
C GLU A 22 -20.92 -31.77 -11.89
N ASN A 23 -20.17 -30.97 -11.14
CA ASN A 23 -19.65 -31.43 -9.86
C ASN A 23 -20.76 -31.45 -8.80
N TYR A 24 -20.70 -32.41 -7.88
CA TYR A 24 -21.51 -32.34 -6.67
C TYR A 24 -21.06 -31.17 -5.83
N VAL A 25 -22.00 -30.31 -5.44
CA VAL A 25 -21.72 -29.06 -4.70
C VAL A 25 -22.23 -29.16 -3.29
N PHE A 26 -21.36 -28.83 -2.33
CA PHE A 26 -21.78 -28.64 -0.95
C PHE A 26 -21.24 -27.30 -0.40
N LYS A 27 -21.87 -26.79 0.64
CA LYS A 27 -21.50 -25.52 1.28
C LYS A 27 -21.21 -25.73 2.74
N VAL A 28 -20.24 -24.98 3.25
CA VAL A 28 -20.07 -24.69 4.67
C VAL A 28 -20.43 -23.24 4.91
N GLU A 29 -21.18 -22.95 5.96
CA GLU A 29 -21.71 -21.60 6.21
C GLU A 29 -20.69 -20.70 6.88
N GLU A 30 -19.78 -21.27 7.66
CA GLU A 30 -18.74 -20.55 8.40
C GLU A 30 -17.35 -21.04 8.03
N THR A 31 -16.34 -20.19 8.23
CA THR A 31 -14.95 -20.61 8.15
C THR A 31 -14.58 -21.46 9.36
N GLY A 32 -13.90 -22.58 9.16
CA GLY A 32 -13.54 -23.49 10.24
C GLY A 32 -12.82 -24.74 9.75
N ILE A 33 -12.51 -25.62 10.68
CA ILE A 33 -12.02 -26.98 10.44
C ILE A 33 -13.24 -27.89 10.47
N TYR A 34 -13.39 -28.75 9.50
CA TYR A 34 -14.54 -29.63 9.35
C TYR A 34 -14.13 -31.07 9.13
N ASP A 35 -14.83 -31.99 9.79
CA ASP A 35 -14.90 -33.36 9.35
C ASP A 35 -15.93 -33.46 8.22
N VAL A 36 -15.51 -34.00 7.07
CA VAL A 36 -16.38 -34.19 5.92
C VAL A 36 -16.52 -35.68 5.65
N THR A 37 -17.75 -36.16 5.78
CA THR A 37 -18.11 -37.54 5.45
C THR A 37 -18.83 -37.57 4.11
N ILE A 38 -18.26 -38.29 3.15
CA ILE A 38 -18.83 -38.48 1.82
C ILE A 38 -19.33 -39.91 1.72
N GLN A 39 -20.64 -40.08 1.44
CA GLN A 39 -21.28 -41.36 1.18
C GLN A 39 -21.64 -41.42 -0.31
N PHE A 40 -21.29 -42.51 -0.95
CA PHE A 40 -21.65 -42.81 -2.33
C PHE A 40 -22.40 -44.13 -2.40
N ASN A 41 -23.61 -44.14 -2.99
CA ASN A 41 -24.39 -45.33 -3.22
C ASN A 41 -24.17 -45.79 -4.67
N ALA A 42 -23.46 -46.91 -4.82
CA ALA A 42 -23.11 -47.45 -6.14
C ALA A 42 -24.31 -48.03 -6.92
N ASN A 43 -25.46 -48.23 -6.29
CA ASN A 43 -26.65 -48.75 -6.97
C ASN A 43 -27.48 -47.65 -7.67
N ASN A 44 -27.50 -46.45 -7.09
CA ASN A 44 -28.27 -45.33 -7.63
C ASN A 44 -27.42 -44.08 -7.87
N PHE A 45 -26.11 -44.17 -7.66
CA PHE A 45 -25.10 -43.10 -7.86
C PHE A 45 -25.37 -41.85 -7.02
N GLU A 46 -26.11 -41.98 -5.94
CA GLU A 46 -26.40 -40.88 -5.03
C GLU A 46 -25.16 -40.54 -4.21
N ILE A 47 -24.85 -39.25 -4.14
CA ILE A 47 -23.80 -38.70 -3.29
C ILE A 47 -24.43 -37.93 -2.17
N ASN A 48 -24.03 -38.25 -0.93
CA ASN A 48 -24.44 -37.53 0.25
C ASN A 48 -23.21 -37.03 1.02
N VAL A 49 -23.18 -35.74 1.36
CA VAL A 49 -22.07 -35.09 2.07
C VAL A 49 -22.60 -34.56 3.41
N LYS A 50 -22.01 -35.04 4.49
CA LYS A 50 -22.21 -34.50 5.83
C LYS A 50 -20.97 -33.76 6.28
N THR A 51 -21.13 -32.53 6.75
CA THR A 51 -20.07 -31.71 7.33
C THR A 51 -20.33 -31.48 8.81
N THR A 52 -19.29 -31.62 9.63
CA THR A 52 -19.35 -31.32 11.07
C THR A 52 -18.20 -30.42 11.40
N LYS A 53 -18.45 -29.20 11.87
CA LYS A 53 -17.39 -28.26 12.30
C LYS A 53 -16.74 -28.83 13.57
N THR A 54 -15.41 -29.00 13.55
CA THR A 54 -14.61 -29.54 14.65
C THR A 54 -13.70 -28.49 15.31
N GLY A 55 -13.55 -27.34 14.68
CA GLY A 55 -12.76 -26.25 15.23
C GLY A 55 -12.83 -24.98 14.39
N ASP A 56 -12.27 -23.91 14.92
CA ASP A 56 -12.08 -22.66 14.18
C ASP A 56 -10.79 -22.72 13.36
N ALA A 57 -10.84 -22.26 12.12
CA ALA A 57 -9.65 -22.14 11.31
C ALA A 57 -8.77 -21.03 11.90
N VAL A 58 -7.52 -21.36 12.21
CA VAL A 58 -6.51 -20.34 12.48
C VAL A 58 -6.13 -19.75 11.13
N ILE A 59 -6.78 -18.66 10.75
CA ILE A 59 -6.35 -17.88 9.58
C ILE A 59 -5.10 -17.16 10.03
N SER A 60 -3.93 -17.63 9.59
CA SER A 60 -2.71 -16.87 9.74
C SER A 60 -2.88 -15.58 8.94
N GLU A 61 -2.93 -14.43 9.62
CA GLU A 61 -2.98 -13.14 8.95
C GLU A 61 -1.71 -12.97 8.11
N LYS A 62 -1.88 -12.56 6.87
CA LYS A 62 -0.74 -12.25 6.01
C LYS A 62 -0.13 -10.92 6.42
N THR A 63 1.18 -10.89 6.50
CA THR A 63 1.94 -9.64 6.51
C THR A 63 2.05 -9.13 5.08
N TRP A 64 1.87 -7.83 4.89
CA TRP A 64 2.01 -7.17 3.60
C TRP A 64 3.16 -6.17 3.67
N THR A 65 4.13 -6.29 2.76
CA THR A 65 5.36 -5.48 2.75
C THR A 65 5.45 -4.73 1.43
N VAL A 66 5.69 -3.42 1.48
CA VAL A 66 5.97 -2.63 0.27
C VAL A 66 7.42 -2.83 -0.14
N VAL A 67 7.64 -3.20 -1.39
CA VAL A 67 8.97 -3.42 -1.98
C VAL A 67 9.12 -2.56 -3.24
N GLY A 68 10.30 -2.02 -3.49
CA GLY A 68 10.51 -1.15 -4.66
C GLY A 68 11.81 -0.37 -4.61
N PHE A 69 11.83 0.80 -5.23
CA PHE A 69 13.01 1.62 -5.34
C PHE A 69 13.50 2.10 -3.97
N LYS A 70 14.84 2.02 -3.77
CA LYS A 70 15.50 2.45 -2.54
C LYS A 70 15.16 3.89 -2.14
N ALA A 71 14.98 4.77 -3.10
CA ALA A 71 14.69 6.19 -2.83
C ALA A 71 13.41 6.41 -2.03
N ILE A 72 12.41 5.54 -2.19
CA ILE A 72 11.10 5.64 -1.52
C ILE A 72 10.96 4.70 -0.32
N LEU A 73 11.78 3.64 -0.23
CA LEU A 73 11.62 2.58 0.78
C LEU A 73 12.88 2.33 1.62
N GLY A 74 14.00 3.01 1.32
CA GLY A 74 15.26 2.81 2.03
C GLY A 74 16.06 1.58 1.57
N ARG A 75 15.39 0.55 1.05
CA ARG A 75 15.99 -0.66 0.46
C ARG A 75 15.52 -0.86 -0.98
N ASN A 76 16.33 -1.54 -1.79
CA ASN A 76 16.03 -1.73 -3.20
C ASN A 76 15.48 -3.13 -3.44
N TRP A 77 14.16 -3.24 -3.67
CA TRP A 77 13.44 -4.49 -3.96
C TRP A 77 13.67 -5.60 -2.92
N ASP A 78 13.75 -5.22 -1.64
CA ASP A 78 13.98 -6.14 -0.53
C ASP A 78 12.65 -6.47 0.17
N GLN A 79 12.12 -7.67 -0.11
CA GLN A 79 10.85 -8.14 0.46
C GLN A 79 10.97 -8.51 1.96
N THR A 80 12.21 -8.63 2.48
CA THR A 80 12.45 -8.97 3.89
C THR A 80 12.54 -7.74 4.81
N ALA A 81 12.39 -6.55 4.23
CA ALA A 81 12.49 -5.27 4.94
C ALA A 81 11.25 -5.03 5.82
N ILE A 82 11.28 -5.49 7.06
CA ILE A 82 10.17 -5.36 8.03
C ILE A 82 9.78 -3.90 8.32
N GLU A 83 10.69 -2.94 8.13
CA GLU A 83 10.43 -1.50 8.21
C GLU A 83 9.49 -0.98 7.12
N ASN A 84 9.18 -1.81 6.12
CA ASN A 84 8.26 -1.55 5.04
C ASN A 84 6.96 -2.36 5.15
N ASP A 85 6.72 -3.01 6.30
CA ASP A 85 5.48 -3.70 6.55
C ASP A 85 4.32 -2.71 6.69
N MET A 86 3.20 -3.07 6.09
CA MET A 86 2.00 -2.25 6.10
C MET A 86 1.18 -2.53 7.36
N ILE A 87 0.52 -1.49 7.87
CA ILE A 87 -0.33 -1.57 9.05
C ILE A 87 -1.77 -1.81 8.60
N LYS A 88 -2.38 -2.88 9.12
CA LYS A 88 -3.79 -3.20 8.91
C LYS A 88 -4.67 -2.13 9.56
N GLN A 89 -5.69 -1.67 8.84
CA GLN A 89 -6.62 -0.66 9.32
C GLN A 89 -7.83 -1.29 10.04
N GLU A 90 -8.63 -0.46 10.71
CA GLU A 90 -9.80 -0.88 11.49
C GLU A 90 -10.87 -1.59 10.66
N ASP A 91 -10.95 -1.34 9.35
CA ASP A 91 -11.85 -2.00 8.41
C ASP A 91 -11.48 -3.47 8.12
N ASN A 92 -10.34 -3.93 8.60
CA ASN A 92 -9.79 -5.28 8.45
C ASN A 92 -9.45 -5.71 7.01
N VAL A 93 -9.55 -4.84 6.03
CA VAL A 93 -9.29 -5.14 4.60
C VAL A 93 -8.30 -4.17 3.96
N THR A 94 -8.07 -3.01 4.56
CA THR A 94 -7.13 -1.98 4.09
C THR A 94 -5.82 -2.07 4.87
N TYR A 95 -4.71 -1.94 4.15
CA TYR A 95 -3.36 -1.90 4.72
C TYR A 95 -2.65 -0.64 4.23
N ILE A 96 -1.93 0.04 5.12
CA ILE A 96 -1.26 1.32 4.84
C ILE A 96 0.19 1.29 5.33
N LEU A 97 1.09 1.83 4.50
CA LEU A 97 2.45 2.22 4.91
C LEU A 97 2.64 3.70 4.57
N THR A 98 3.14 4.48 5.53
CA THR A 98 3.53 5.87 5.30
C THR A 98 5.04 6.04 5.47
N LYS A 99 5.68 6.72 4.53
CA LYS A 99 7.07 7.15 4.57
C LYS A 99 7.12 8.67 4.50
N THR A 100 7.75 9.32 5.46
CA THR A 100 7.74 10.78 5.59
C THR A 100 9.10 11.40 5.33
N ASN A 101 9.09 12.69 4.93
CA ASN A 101 10.29 13.50 4.72
C ASN A 101 11.29 12.91 3.71
N LEU A 102 10.80 12.27 2.65
CA LEU A 102 11.63 11.72 1.59
C LEU A 102 12.09 12.81 0.63
N THR A 103 13.41 12.96 0.45
CA THR A 103 13.97 13.84 -0.58
C THR A 103 13.94 13.10 -1.92
N LEU A 104 13.07 13.51 -2.83
CA LEU A 104 12.82 12.85 -4.11
C LEU A 104 13.06 13.84 -5.26
N ALA A 105 13.69 13.35 -6.31
CA ALA A 105 13.78 14.05 -7.58
C ALA A 105 12.52 13.81 -8.43
N LEU A 106 12.28 14.67 -9.42
CA LEU A 106 11.32 14.46 -10.48
C LEU A 106 11.54 13.06 -11.11
N GLY A 107 10.48 12.25 -11.21
CA GLY A 107 10.61 10.91 -11.79
C GLY A 107 9.50 9.95 -11.40
N THR A 108 9.64 8.72 -11.88
CA THR A 108 8.73 7.60 -11.60
C THR A 108 9.44 6.61 -10.66
N TYR A 109 8.79 6.27 -9.58
CA TYR A 109 9.31 5.34 -8.58
C TYR A 109 8.42 4.10 -8.54
N LYS A 110 8.99 2.96 -8.93
CA LYS A 110 8.27 1.68 -9.01
C LYS A 110 8.28 0.93 -7.69
N TYR A 111 7.16 0.23 -7.40
CA TYR A 111 7.00 -0.60 -6.21
C TYR A 111 6.00 -1.74 -6.44
N LYS A 112 5.98 -2.71 -5.52
CA LYS A 112 4.99 -3.80 -5.39
C LYS A 112 4.63 -4.00 -3.92
N ILE A 113 3.56 -4.74 -3.68
CA ILE A 113 3.18 -5.25 -2.37
C ILE A 113 3.41 -6.76 -2.37
N CYS A 114 4.20 -7.27 -1.42
CA CYS A 114 4.49 -8.69 -1.27
C CYS A 114 3.83 -9.26 0.00
N ALA A 115 3.37 -10.52 -0.07
CA ALA A 115 2.84 -11.23 1.08
C ALA A 115 3.94 -11.99 1.82
N ASN A 116 3.89 -11.98 3.16
CA ASN A 116 4.71 -12.81 4.03
C ASN A 116 6.22 -12.76 3.72
N HIS A 117 6.73 -11.56 3.41
CA HIS A 117 8.12 -11.32 3.07
C HIS A 117 8.65 -12.20 1.92
N GLY A 118 7.80 -12.53 0.94
CA GLY A 118 8.13 -13.42 -0.17
C GLY A 118 7.55 -12.96 -1.50
N TRP A 119 8.16 -13.41 -2.61
CA TRP A 119 7.74 -13.08 -3.97
C TRP A 119 6.63 -13.97 -4.54
N ALA A 120 6.28 -15.06 -3.84
CA ALA A 120 5.28 -16.02 -4.32
C ALA A 120 3.90 -15.41 -4.53
N GLU A 121 3.55 -14.40 -3.72
CA GLU A 121 2.32 -13.62 -3.86
C GLU A 121 2.68 -12.15 -3.78
N ASN A 122 2.49 -11.43 -4.87
CA ASN A 122 2.79 -10.00 -4.96
C ASN A 122 1.80 -9.30 -5.88
N TYR A 123 1.60 -7.99 -5.66
CA TYR A 123 0.65 -7.15 -6.37
C TYR A 123 1.27 -5.81 -6.75
N GLY A 124 0.88 -5.28 -7.91
CA GLY A 124 1.29 -3.99 -8.44
C GLY A 124 0.26 -3.49 -9.45
N ASP A 125 0.69 -3.10 -10.65
CA ASP A 125 -0.18 -2.66 -11.74
C ASP A 125 -0.06 -3.63 -12.92
N ASP A 126 -1.14 -4.30 -13.27
CA ASP A 126 -1.20 -5.27 -14.38
C ASP A 126 -0.96 -4.62 -15.75
N ASN A 127 -1.05 -3.29 -15.86
CA ASN A 127 -0.74 -2.55 -17.08
C ASN A 127 0.75 -2.26 -17.26
N ASP A 128 1.57 -2.43 -16.24
CA ASP A 128 3.04 -2.37 -16.36
C ASP A 128 3.58 -3.72 -16.82
N SER A 129 4.52 -3.75 -17.75
CA SER A 129 5.08 -4.99 -18.33
C SER A 129 5.76 -5.90 -17.30
N GLU A 130 6.18 -5.35 -16.17
CA GLU A 130 6.78 -6.07 -15.03
C GLU A 130 5.78 -6.23 -13.88
N GLY A 131 4.55 -5.72 -14.04
CA GLY A 131 3.50 -5.70 -13.04
C GLY A 131 3.81 -4.81 -11.84
N ASN A 132 4.57 -3.72 -12.03
CA ASN A 132 4.92 -2.79 -10.97
C ASN A 132 3.92 -1.64 -10.88
N ALA A 133 3.48 -1.30 -9.70
CA ALA A 133 2.83 -0.03 -9.45
C ALA A 133 3.83 1.12 -9.43
N SER A 134 3.37 2.34 -9.63
CA SER A 134 4.23 3.52 -9.74
C SER A 134 3.67 4.70 -8.96
N VAL A 135 4.57 5.48 -8.35
CA VAL A 135 4.29 6.83 -7.86
C VAL A 135 5.09 7.85 -8.66
N PHE A 136 4.42 8.93 -9.08
CA PHE A 136 5.00 9.96 -9.94
C PHE A 136 5.31 11.21 -9.12
N ILE A 137 6.57 11.65 -9.16
CA ILE A 137 7.03 12.91 -8.58
C ILE A 137 7.21 13.91 -9.71
N THR A 138 6.46 14.99 -9.68
CA THR A 138 6.41 16.00 -10.76
C THR A 138 7.43 17.13 -10.60
N LYS A 139 8.09 17.21 -9.44
CA LYS A 139 9.10 18.25 -9.13
C LYS A 139 10.01 17.74 -8.01
N ASP A 140 11.29 18.11 -8.05
CA ASP A 140 12.23 17.85 -6.94
C ASP A 140 11.71 18.45 -5.63
N GLY A 141 11.78 17.70 -4.54
CA GLY A 141 11.27 18.18 -3.25
C GLY A 141 11.34 17.16 -2.14
N ILE A 142 10.74 17.53 -1.01
CA ILE A 142 10.54 16.63 0.13
C ILE A 142 9.07 16.21 0.13
N TYR A 143 8.82 14.91 0.26
CA TYR A 143 7.50 14.32 0.13
C TYR A 143 7.19 13.34 1.26
N ASP A 144 5.91 13.26 1.61
CA ASP A 144 5.34 12.18 2.36
C ASP A 144 4.59 11.25 1.40
N LEU A 145 4.93 9.96 1.43
CA LEU A 145 4.30 8.94 0.61
C LEU A 145 3.39 8.07 1.47
N THR A 146 2.18 7.80 0.98
CA THR A 146 1.26 6.84 1.59
C THR A 146 0.95 5.75 0.56
N PHE A 147 1.33 4.52 0.87
CA PHE A 147 1.01 3.32 0.11
C PHE A 147 -0.23 2.68 0.71
N THR A 148 -1.18 2.30 -0.13
CA THR A 148 -2.44 1.66 0.28
C THR A 148 -2.65 0.36 -0.49
N PHE A 149 -3.05 -0.68 0.21
CA PHE A 149 -3.41 -1.98 -0.36
C PHE A 149 -4.79 -2.41 0.14
N TYR A 150 -5.68 -2.73 -0.78
CA TYR A 150 -6.99 -3.30 -0.50
C TYR A 150 -6.96 -4.80 -0.71
N GLN A 151 -6.90 -5.57 0.39
CA GLN A 151 -6.73 -7.03 0.34
C GLN A 151 -7.85 -7.75 -0.41
N ALA A 152 -9.08 -7.26 -0.35
CA ALA A 152 -10.24 -7.88 -0.98
C ALA A 152 -10.20 -7.77 -2.52
N THR A 153 -9.84 -6.59 -3.05
CA THR A 153 -9.78 -6.31 -4.49
C THR A 153 -8.40 -6.50 -5.09
N LYS A 154 -7.35 -6.62 -4.25
CA LYS A 154 -5.94 -6.65 -4.65
C LYS A 154 -5.45 -5.34 -5.28
N GLU A 155 -6.18 -4.27 -5.07
CA GLU A 155 -5.85 -2.94 -5.58
C GLU A 155 -4.70 -2.34 -4.78
N VAL A 156 -3.75 -1.77 -5.52
CA VAL A 156 -2.54 -1.12 -5.01
C VAL A 156 -2.55 0.33 -5.42
N SER A 157 -2.30 1.24 -4.51
CA SER A 157 -2.16 2.66 -4.82
C SER A 157 -1.10 3.34 -3.96
N ALA A 158 -0.58 4.47 -4.44
CA ALA A 158 0.29 5.34 -3.65
C ALA A 158 -0.01 6.81 -3.94
N THR A 159 0.07 7.62 -2.90
CA THR A 159 -0.03 9.08 -2.99
C THR A 159 1.26 9.72 -2.53
N ALA A 160 1.65 10.82 -3.18
CA ALA A 160 2.78 11.64 -2.79
C ALA A 160 2.29 13.06 -2.48
N VAL A 161 2.53 13.51 -1.27
CA VAL A 161 2.17 14.87 -0.84
C VAL A 161 3.47 15.60 -0.48
N PRO A 162 3.70 16.84 -0.98
CA PRO A 162 4.85 17.63 -0.54
C PRO A 162 4.82 17.76 0.99
N SER A 163 5.91 17.37 1.66
CA SER A 163 6.01 17.55 3.11
C SER A 163 5.97 19.03 3.41
N VAL A 164 5.05 19.43 4.27
CA VAL A 164 4.98 20.80 4.77
C VAL A 164 6.09 20.94 5.81
N THR A 165 7.31 21.27 5.37
CA THR A 165 8.29 21.82 6.30
C THR A 165 7.68 23.11 6.86
N ASP A 166 7.59 23.20 8.18
CA ASP A 166 7.04 24.36 8.94
C ASP A 166 7.24 25.66 8.16
N GLY A 167 6.17 26.45 7.98
CA GLY A 167 6.12 27.64 7.12
C GLY A 167 7.21 28.70 7.35
N ILE A 168 8.13 28.50 8.28
CA ILE A 168 9.31 29.30 8.55
C ILE A 168 10.35 29.26 7.41
N SER A 169 10.51 28.13 6.71
CA SER A 169 11.46 28.04 5.58
C SER A 169 10.95 28.70 4.31
N GLN A 170 9.64 28.73 4.05
CA GLN A 170 9.06 29.50 2.94
C GLN A 170 9.13 31.01 3.18
N ILE A 171 8.93 31.46 4.43
CA ILE A 171 9.11 32.87 4.79
C ILE A 171 10.56 33.31 4.57
N ALA A 172 11.56 32.43 4.84
CA ALA A 172 12.97 32.73 4.64
C ALA A 172 13.35 32.85 3.16
N SER A 173 12.70 32.11 2.25
CA SER A 173 12.96 32.22 0.79
C SER A 173 12.27 33.45 0.18
N ASP A 174 11.07 33.81 0.62
CA ASP A 174 10.38 35.02 0.14
C ASP A 174 10.98 36.31 0.69
N ILE A 175 11.61 36.28 1.87
CA ILE A 175 12.31 37.46 2.46
C ILE A 175 13.59 37.74 1.68
N LYS A 176 14.25 36.76 1.06
CA LYS A 176 15.46 37.00 0.26
C LYS A 176 15.20 37.79 -1.02
N THR A 177 13.96 37.86 -1.51
CA THR A 177 13.61 38.57 -2.76
C THR A 177 12.98 39.94 -2.56
N LYS A 178 12.45 40.27 -1.37
CA LYS A 178 11.89 41.59 -1.06
C LYS A 178 12.74 42.32 -0.03
N LYS A 179 13.34 43.42 -0.46
CA LYS A 179 14.08 44.35 0.42
C LYS A 179 13.10 44.96 1.44
N VAL A 180 13.16 44.46 2.67
CA VAL A 180 12.31 44.97 3.76
C VAL A 180 13.11 45.97 4.55
N ILE A 181 12.58 47.20 4.66
CA ILE A 181 13.25 48.35 5.30
C ILE A 181 12.43 48.80 6.49
N PHE A 182 13.04 48.90 7.69
CA PHE A 182 12.43 49.43 8.90
C PHE A 182 13.23 50.65 9.39
N ASN A 183 12.54 51.65 9.96
CA ASN A 183 13.19 52.71 10.74
C ASN A 183 13.59 52.18 12.11
N LEU A 184 14.26 53.00 12.88
CA LEU A 184 14.71 52.62 14.25
C LEU A 184 13.57 52.42 15.23
N GLN A 185 12.35 52.89 14.93
CA GLN A 185 11.12 52.66 15.74
C GLN A 185 10.41 51.35 15.34
N GLY A 186 10.98 50.53 14.38
CA GLY A 186 10.39 49.28 13.94
C GLY A 186 9.28 49.40 12.90
N GLN A 187 9.00 50.60 12.38
CA GLN A 187 8.00 50.83 11.37
C GLN A 187 8.58 50.50 9.98
N ARG A 188 7.78 49.80 9.15
CA ARG A 188 8.15 49.47 7.77
C ARG A 188 8.13 50.72 6.87
N ILE A 189 9.19 50.95 6.15
CA ILE A 189 9.38 52.08 5.25
C ILE A 189 9.44 51.58 3.80
N SER A 190 8.59 52.12 2.94
CA SER A 190 8.57 51.82 1.50
C SER A 190 9.50 52.68 0.66
N ALA A 191 9.76 53.94 1.10
CA ALA A 191 10.63 54.89 0.45
C ALA A 191 11.56 55.54 1.49
N PRO A 192 12.74 54.94 1.77
CA PRO A 192 13.67 55.48 2.76
C PRO A 192 14.37 56.72 2.20
N LYS A 193 14.46 57.77 3.02
CA LYS A 193 15.23 58.95 2.78
C LYS A 193 16.63 58.82 3.44
N GLN A 194 17.42 59.86 3.44
CA GLN A 194 18.68 59.88 4.17
C GLN A 194 18.46 59.57 5.66
N GLY A 195 19.20 58.61 6.23
CA GLY A 195 19.00 58.20 7.62
C GLY A 195 19.52 56.77 7.89
N VAL A 196 19.21 56.28 9.13
CA VAL A 196 19.59 54.94 9.60
C VAL A 196 18.40 54.02 9.56
N TYR A 197 18.54 52.87 8.96
CA TYR A 197 17.49 51.87 8.73
C TYR A 197 17.96 50.44 9.07
N ILE A 198 17.03 49.55 9.33
CA ILE A 198 17.26 48.11 9.35
C ILE A 198 16.80 47.54 8.00
N ILE A 199 17.73 47.04 7.21
CA ILE A 199 17.46 46.48 5.88
C ILE A 199 17.86 45.01 5.91
N ASN A 200 16.88 44.11 5.72
CA ASN A 200 17.07 42.66 5.78
C ASN A 200 17.83 42.24 7.06
N GLY A 201 17.43 42.80 8.21
CA GLY A 201 18.00 42.51 9.54
C GLY A 201 19.36 43.15 9.83
N LYS A 202 19.92 43.97 8.92
CA LYS A 202 21.20 44.68 9.10
C LYS A 202 21.01 46.19 9.18
N LYS A 203 21.75 46.83 10.11
CA LYS A 203 21.81 48.30 10.23
C LYS A 203 22.54 48.91 9.02
N VAL A 204 21.87 49.80 8.31
CA VAL A 204 22.38 50.50 7.10
C VAL A 204 22.19 52.00 7.23
N VAL A 205 23.18 52.78 6.91
CA VAL A 205 23.11 54.24 6.83
C VAL A 205 22.96 54.63 5.36
N LEU A 206 21.86 55.26 5.01
CA LEU A 206 21.65 55.86 3.69
C LEU A 206 22.09 57.33 3.75
N LYS A 207 23.03 57.69 2.88
CA LYS A 207 23.58 59.05 2.74
C LYS A 207 22.79 59.84 1.74
#